data_e5106607343e1b25a7ed7a32147c2174
#
_entry.id   e5106607343e1b25a7ed7a32147c2174
#
_cell.length_a   1.000
_cell.length_b   1.000
_cell.length_c   1.000
_cell.angle_alpha   90.00
_cell.angle_beta   90.00
_cell.angle_gamma   90.00
#
_symmetry.space_group_name_H-M   'P 1'
#
loop_
_entity.id
_entity.type
_entity.pdbx_description
1 polymer ?
#
loop_
_entity_poly.entity_id
_entity_poly.type
_entity_poly.pdbx_seq_one_letter_code
_entity_poly.pdbx_strand_id
1 'polypeptide(L)'
;MDLDLVFLGTAGSAPTAQRAPTALMIRRGGERLLFDCAEGTQRQLMRSQIGLVALPEVFLTHFHADHYLGLPGMLKTFSLHGREEPLTVYGPQGLRELWSAMARLVGRLGYDVTTVELEVGETLPRGDYELRTFAVNHRVAAVGY
;
A
#
# COMPACT_ATOMS: atom_id res chain seq x y z
N MET A 1 15.76 -5.98 17.54
CA MET A 1 14.65 -5.18 16.96
C MET A 1 13.60 -6.16 16.45
N ASP A 2 12.36 -6.00 16.86
CA ASP A 2 11.29 -6.91 16.47
C ASP A 2 10.86 -6.64 15.03
N LEU A 3 10.67 -7.71 14.27
CA LEU A 3 10.18 -7.68 12.89
C LEU A 3 8.94 -8.58 12.82
N ASP A 4 7.79 -7.98 12.54
CA ASP A 4 6.51 -8.69 12.45
C ASP A 4 5.93 -8.61 11.05
N LEU A 5 5.35 -9.71 10.60
CA LEU A 5 4.50 -9.77 9.42
C LEU A 5 3.04 -9.84 9.87
N VAL A 6 2.24 -8.87 9.43
CA VAL A 6 0.82 -8.78 9.77
C VAL A 6 -0.02 -8.93 8.51
N PHE A 7 -0.68 -10.07 8.37
CA PHE A 7 -1.57 -10.35 7.25
C PHE A 7 -2.92 -9.65 7.47
N LEU A 8 -3.18 -8.61 6.69
CA LEU A 8 -4.43 -7.84 6.74
C LEU A 8 -5.48 -8.40 5.77
N GLY A 9 -5.03 -9.05 4.70
CA GLY A 9 -5.88 -9.68 3.73
C GLY A 9 -5.19 -10.84 3.04
N THR A 10 -5.93 -11.95 2.85
CA THR A 10 -5.41 -13.22 2.33
C THR A 10 -6.35 -13.90 1.33
N ALA A 11 -7.43 -13.24 0.91
CA ALA A 11 -8.27 -13.73 -0.19
C ALA A 11 -7.60 -13.39 -1.53
N GLY A 12 -7.72 -14.29 -2.50
CA GLY A 12 -7.32 -14.04 -3.88
C GLY A 12 -8.49 -13.45 -4.69
N SER A 13 -8.19 -12.48 -5.54
CA SER A 13 -9.08 -11.85 -6.52
C SER A 13 -10.32 -11.14 -5.96
N ALA A 14 -11.09 -11.76 -5.08
CA ALA A 14 -12.33 -11.20 -4.55
C ALA A 14 -12.38 -11.32 -3.02
N PRO A 15 -12.97 -10.34 -2.31
CA PRO A 15 -13.20 -10.45 -0.89
C PRO A 15 -14.23 -11.55 -0.57
N THR A 16 -14.13 -12.11 0.62
CA THR A 16 -15.16 -12.97 1.18
C THR A 16 -15.75 -12.31 2.44
N ALA A 17 -16.80 -12.88 3.02
CA ALA A 17 -17.35 -12.39 4.29
C ALA A 17 -16.32 -12.41 5.44
N GLN A 18 -15.32 -13.31 5.36
CA GLN A 18 -14.32 -13.52 6.42
C GLN A 18 -12.95 -12.96 6.09
N ARG A 19 -12.60 -12.79 4.80
CA ARG A 19 -11.25 -12.41 4.35
C ARG A 19 -11.30 -11.24 3.37
N ALA A 20 -10.49 -10.23 3.63
CA ALA A 20 -10.16 -9.20 2.66
C ALA A 20 -9.12 -9.75 1.65
N PRO A 21 -9.08 -9.21 0.41
CA PRO A 21 -8.01 -9.50 -0.54
C PRO A 21 -6.65 -9.00 -0.05
N THR A 22 -5.64 -9.15 -0.88
CA THR A 22 -4.22 -9.01 -0.49
C THR A 22 -3.87 -7.68 0.16
N ALA A 23 -3.38 -7.75 1.38
CA ALA A 23 -2.66 -6.67 2.05
C ALA A 23 -1.77 -7.25 3.15
N LEU A 24 -0.51 -6.83 3.18
CA LEU A 24 0.48 -7.25 4.15
C LEU A 24 1.16 -6.04 4.76
N MET A 25 1.28 -6.00 6.08
CA MET A 25 2.08 -4.98 6.75
C MET A 25 3.31 -5.62 7.38
N ILE A 26 4.46 -4.99 7.15
CA ILE A 26 5.68 -5.25 7.90
C ILE A 26 5.82 -4.18 8.99
N ARG A 27 5.96 -4.63 10.24
CA ARG A 27 6.35 -3.76 11.35
C ARG A 27 7.82 -4.01 11.67
N ARG A 28 8.59 -2.95 11.74
CA ARG A 28 10.00 -2.98 12.13
C ARG A 28 10.25 -1.86 13.14
N GLY A 29 10.25 -2.21 14.40
CA GLY A 29 10.27 -1.20 15.47
C GLY A 29 9.12 -0.20 15.33
N GLY A 30 9.42 1.08 15.10
CA GLY A 30 8.44 2.14 14.86
C GLY A 30 7.90 2.22 13.44
N GLU A 31 8.56 1.59 12.48
CA GLU A 31 8.19 1.65 11.07
C GLU A 31 6.99 0.76 10.72
N ARG A 32 6.22 1.21 9.73
CA ARG A 32 5.05 0.53 9.20
C ARG A 32 5.11 0.58 7.68
N LEU A 33 5.35 -0.56 7.04
CA LEU A 33 5.44 -0.71 5.60
C LEU A 33 4.24 -1.52 5.12
N LEU A 34 3.34 -0.90 4.35
CA LEU A 34 2.17 -1.56 3.80
C LEU A 34 2.44 -2.02 2.37
N PHE A 35 2.33 -3.32 2.12
CA PHE A 35 2.44 -3.94 0.81
C PHE A 35 1.08 -4.38 0.33
N ASP A 36 0.65 -3.83 -0.79
CA ASP A 36 -0.69 -3.86 -1.33
C ASP A 36 -1.75 -3.28 -0.37
N CYS A 37 -2.82 -2.80 -0.94
CA CYS A 37 -3.91 -2.15 -0.22
C CYS A 37 -5.24 -2.48 -0.90
N ALA A 38 -5.66 -3.72 -0.78
CA ALA A 38 -6.90 -4.21 -1.34
C ALA A 38 -8.13 -3.64 -0.64
N GLU A 39 -9.29 -3.90 -1.22
CA GLU A 39 -10.58 -3.55 -0.61
C GLU A 39 -10.68 -4.07 0.83
N GLY A 40 -11.04 -3.20 1.76
CA GLY A 40 -11.20 -3.54 3.17
C GLY A 40 -9.92 -3.48 4.01
N THR A 41 -8.74 -3.16 3.43
CA THR A 41 -7.48 -3.07 4.17
C THR A 41 -7.57 -2.12 5.37
N GLN A 42 -8.13 -0.92 5.22
CA GLN A 42 -8.29 0.01 6.34
C GLN A 42 -9.18 -0.56 7.46
N ARG A 43 -10.22 -1.33 7.12
CA ARG A 43 -11.07 -1.98 8.11
C ARG A 43 -10.32 -3.07 8.87
N GLN A 44 -9.46 -3.83 8.18
CA GLN A 44 -8.60 -4.82 8.83
C GLN A 44 -7.58 -4.17 9.76
N LEU A 45 -6.99 -3.03 9.36
CA LEU A 45 -6.13 -2.24 10.24
C LEU A 45 -6.87 -1.81 11.52
N MET A 46 -8.07 -1.25 11.39
CA MET A 46 -8.89 -0.84 12.54
C MET A 46 -9.30 -2.00 13.45
N ARG A 47 -9.46 -3.20 12.90
CA ARG A 47 -9.78 -4.42 13.67
C ARG A 47 -8.58 -5.07 14.32
N SER A 48 -7.39 -4.79 13.81
CA SER A 48 -6.13 -5.30 14.33
C SER A 48 -5.67 -4.49 15.55
N GLN A 49 -4.68 -5.01 16.26
CA GLN A 49 -4.04 -4.26 17.35
C GLN A 49 -3.18 -3.09 16.87
N ILE A 50 -2.94 -2.98 15.54
CA ILE A 50 -2.19 -1.89 14.95
C ILE A 50 -3.04 -0.62 14.92
N GLY A 51 -4.33 -0.76 14.63
CA GLY A 51 -5.23 0.37 14.39
C GLY A 51 -4.98 1.04 13.02
N LEU A 52 -5.76 2.05 12.72
CA LEU A 52 -5.57 2.88 11.54
C LEU A 52 -4.51 3.94 11.84
N VAL A 53 -3.25 3.55 11.71
CA VAL A 53 -2.11 4.42 11.95
C VAL A 53 -1.75 5.25 10.72
N ALA A 54 -1.08 6.37 10.91
CA ALA A 54 -0.51 7.12 9.82
C ALA A 54 0.60 6.30 9.14
N LEU A 55 0.37 5.93 7.88
CA LEU A 55 1.33 5.23 7.04
C LEU A 55 2.07 6.27 6.20
N PRO A 56 3.40 6.35 6.26
CA PRO A 56 4.15 7.26 5.39
C PRO A 56 4.22 6.74 3.95
N GLU A 57 4.09 5.42 3.77
CA GLU A 57 4.36 4.75 2.51
C GLU A 57 3.44 3.55 2.29
N VAL A 58 3.12 3.32 1.01
CA VAL A 58 2.40 2.14 0.53
C VAL A 58 3.13 1.61 -0.70
N PHE A 59 3.35 0.31 -0.75
CA PHE A 59 4.06 -0.39 -1.84
C PHE A 59 3.07 -1.28 -2.59
N LEU A 60 2.80 -0.98 -3.84
CA LEU A 60 1.93 -1.79 -4.69
C LEU A 60 2.78 -2.75 -5.53
N THR A 61 2.44 -4.02 -5.50
CA THR A 61 3.13 -5.04 -6.29
C THR A 61 2.76 -4.98 -7.76
N HIS A 62 1.50 -4.76 -8.07
CA HIS A 62 0.93 -4.62 -9.41
C HIS A 62 -0.48 -4.02 -9.34
N PHE A 63 -1.13 -3.83 -10.51
CA PHE A 63 -2.39 -3.08 -10.59
C PHE A 63 -3.61 -3.94 -10.94
N HIS A 64 -3.68 -5.19 -10.44
CA HIS A 64 -4.96 -5.86 -10.35
C HIS A 64 -5.79 -5.26 -9.21
N ALA A 65 -7.09 -5.20 -9.41
CA ALA A 65 -8.02 -4.50 -8.51
C ALA A 65 -7.93 -4.97 -7.05
N ASP A 66 -7.72 -6.25 -6.84
CA ASP A 66 -7.58 -6.89 -5.54
C ASP A 66 -6.25 -6.59 -4.81
N HIS A 67 -5.42 -5.69 -5.38
CA HIS A 67 -4.19 -5.21 -4.76
C HIS A 67 -4.19 -3.72 -4.42
N TYR A 68 -5.13 -2.91 -4.94
CA TYR A 68 -5.10 -1.45 -4.71
C TYR A 68 -6.47 -0.80 -4.42
N LEU A 69 -7.60 -1.46 -4.62
CA LEU A 69 -8.91 -0.81 -4.49
C LEU A 69 -9.23 -0.28 -3.09
N GLY A 70 -8.54 -0.72 -2.06
CA GLY A 70 -8.67 -0.13 -0.72
C GLY A 70 -7.93 1.20 -0.55
N LEU A 71 -6.94 1.47 -1.41
CA LEU A 71 -6.09 2.66 -1.29
C LEU A 71 -6.89 3.96 -1.39
N PRO A 72 -7.76 4.20 -2.39
CA PRO A 72 -8.52 5.44 -2.49
C PRO A 72 -9.35 5.75 -1.23
N GLY A 73 -10.04 4.75 -0.70
CA GLY A 73 -10.85 4.89 0.52
C GLY A 73 -10.00 5.19 1.75
N MET A 74 -8.87 4.52 1.90
CA MET A 74 -7.94 4.73 3.01
C MET A 74 -7.32 6.14 2.96
N LEU A 75 -6.88 6.61 1.78
CA LEU A 75 -6.34 7.97 1.61
C LEU A 75 -7.39 9.03 2.00
N LYS A 76 -8.64 8.83 1.60
CA LYS A 76 -9.73 9.74 1.96
C LYS A 76 -10.02 9.72 3.46
N THR A 77 -9.99 8.57 4.09
CA THR A 77 -10.16 8.44 5.54
C THR A 77 -9.05 9.19 6.28
N PHE A 78 -7.80 9.06 5.88
CA PHE A 78 -6.69 9.83 6.45
C PHE A 78 -6.92 11.35 6.35
N SER A 79 -7.38 11.83 5.19
CA SER A 79 -7.71 13.24 5.00
C SER A 79 -8.85 13.70 5.92
N LEU A 80 -9.90 12.89 6.08
CA LEU A 80 -11.02 13.18 6.96
C LEU A 80 -10.62 13.20 8.45
N HIS A 81 -9.59 12.45 8.82
CA HIS A 81 -9.01 12.46 10.17
C HIS A 81 -7.96 13.57 10.37
N GLY A 82 -7.84 14.49 9.43
CA GLY A 82 -6.97 15.66 9.58
C GLY A 82 -5.48 15.40 9.33
N ARG A 83 -5.15 14.37 8.52
CA ARG A 83 -3.76 14.14 8.14
C ARG A 83 -3.21 15.31 7.35
N GLU A 84 -2.02 15.77 7.71
CA GLU A 84 -1.25 16.81 7.02
C GLU A 84 0.07 16.25 6.46
N GLU A 85 0.59 15.16 7.04
CA GLU A 85 1.84 14.53 6.62
C GLU A 85 1.72 13.90 5.23
N PRO A 86 2.72 14.10 4.34
CA PRO A 86 2.70 13.53 3.00
C PRO A 86 2.71 11.99 3.04
N LEU A 87 2.26 11.37 1.96
CA LEU A 87 2.27 9.93 1.78
C LEU A 87 2.89 9.60 0.42
N THR A 88 3.77 8.61 0.39
CA THR A 88 4.35 8.12 -0.86
C THR A 88 3.76 6.76 -1.23
N VAL A 89 3.33 6.63 -2.47
CA VAL A 89 2.92 5.35 -3.06
C VAL A 89 3.99 4.90 -4.03
N TYR A 90 4.52 3.72 -3.82
CA TYR A 90 5.47 3.06 -4.70
C TYR A 90 4.77 1.96 -5.49
N GLY A 91 5.23 1.70 -6.71
CA GLY A 91 4.71 0.61 -7.52
C GLY A 91 5.46 0.47 -8.84
N PRO A 92 5.15 -0.54 -9.65
CA PRO A 92 5.75 -0.71 -10.97
C PRO A 92 5.33 0.40 -11.94
N GLN A 93 5.90 0.38 -13.14
CA GLN A 93 5.52 1.25 -14.23
C GLN A 93 3.99 1.23 -14.49
N GLY A 94 3.40 2.41 -14.71
CA GLY A 94 1.95 2.62 -14.83
C GLY A 94 1.29 3.16 -13.55
N LEU A 95 2.02 3.30 -12.45
CA LEU A 95 1.49 3.84 -11.20
C LEU A 95 0.99 5.28 -11.35
N ARG A 96 1.70 6.12 -12.10
CA ARG A 96 1.32 7.53 -12.32
C ARG A 96 0.00 7.64 -13.08
N GLU A 97 -0.22 6.77 -14.05
CA GLU A 97 -1.47 6.71 -14.80
C GLU A 97 -2.63 6.25 -13.89
N LEU A 98 -2.41 5.17 -13.13
CA LEU A 98 -3.36 4.69 -12.13
C LEU A 98 -3.70 5.79 -11.11
N TRP A 99 -2.70 6.51 -10.60
CA TRP A 99 -2.91 7.61 -9.67
C TRP A 99 -3.73 8.74 -10.28
N SER A 100 -3.47 9.11 -11.52
CA SER A 100 -4.25 10.13 -12.22
C SER A 100 -5.74 9.79 -12.31
N ALA A 101 -6.07 8.51 -12.51
CA ALA A 101 -7.45 8.02 -12.48
C ALA A 101 -8.03 8.02 -11.05
N MET A 102 -7.29 7.51 -10.07
CA MET A 102 -7.72 7.47 -8.66
C MET A 102 -7.91 8.86 -8.06
N ALA A 103 -7.04 9.82 -8.37
CA ALA A 103 -7.11 11.18 -7.84
C ALA A 103 -8.44 11.87 -8.15
N ARG A 104 -9.04 11.57 -9.32
CA ARG A 104 -10.36 12.06 -9.67
C ARG A 104 -11.48 11.49 -8.79
N LEU A 105 -11.35 10.22 -8.38
CA LEU A 105 -12.30 9.55 -7.49
C LEU A 105 -12.14 10.00 -6.04
N VAL A 106 -10.90 10.12 -5.59
CA VAL A 106 -10.56 10.54 -4.22
C VAL A 106 -10.91 12.01 -3.98
N GLY A 107 -10.76 12.85 -5.02
CA GLY A 107 -10.92 14.28 -4.92
C GLY A 107 -9.83 14.92 -4.04
N ARG A 108 -10.09 16.13 -3.53
CA ARG A 108 -9.12 16.86 -2.73
C ARG A 108 -8.78 16.14 -1.42
N LEU A 109 -7.49 16.03 -1.14
CA LEU A 109 -6.93 15.57 0.14
C LEU A 109 -6.34 16.76 0.91
N GLY A 110 -6.22 16.63 2.23
CA GLY A 110 -5.57 17.62 3.10
C GLY A 110 -4.05 17.52 3.12
N TYR A 111 -3.47 16.58 2.39
CA TYR A 111 -2.04 16.28 2.35
C TYR A 111 -1.60 15.85 0.95
N ASP A 112 -0.29 15.89 0.70
CA ASP A 112 0.29 15.52 -0.57
C ASP A 112 0.46 14.01 -0.71
N VAL A 113 0.14 13.47 -1.88
CA VAL A 113 0.45 12.09 -2.27
C VAL A 113 1.43 12.11 -3.43
N THR A 114 2.59 11.53 -3.19
CA THR A 114 3.66 11.36 -4.20
C THR A 114 3.63 9.94 -4.73
N THR A 115 3.81 9.76 -6.03
CA THR A 115 3.94 8.44 -6.66
C THR A 115 5.34 8.24 -7.18
N VAL A 116 5.91 7.07 -6.90
CA VAL A 116 7.25 6.66 -7.34
C VAL A 116 7.15 5.33 -8.06
N GLU A 117 7.46 5.33 -9.35
CA GLU A 117 7.55 4.10 -10.15
C GLU A 117 8.90 3.46 -9.93
N LEU A 118 8.91 2.15 -9.66
CA LEU A 118 10.10 1.36 -9.40
C LEU A 118 10.29 0.31 -10.49
N GLU A 119 11.53 0.18 -10.95
CA GLU A 119 11.94 -0.89 -11.86
C GLU A 119 12.40 -2.13 -11.08
N VAL A 120 12.46 -3.26 -11.77
CA VAL A 120 13.02 -4.50 -11.22
C VAL A 120 14.52 -4.30 -10.93
N GLY A 121 14.94 -4.67 -9.73
CA GLY A 121 16.31 -4.55 -9.26
C GLY A 121 16.64 -3.22 -8.58
N GLU A 122 15.68 -2.30 -8.51
CA GLU A 122 15.88 -1.05 -7.77
C GLU A 122 15.99 -1.29 -6.27
N THR A 123 16.78 -0.45 -5.63
CA THR A 123 17.02 -0.47 -4.19
C THR A 123 16.66 0.86 -3.56
N LEU A 124 15.85 0.83 -2.52
CA LEU A 124 15.52 1.97 -1.68
C LEU A 124 16.28 1.84 -0.36
N PRO A 125 17.34 2.66 -0.13
CA PRO A 125 18.07 2.65 1.14
C PRO A 125 17.21 3.12 2.31
N ARG A 126 17.36 2.48 3.48
CA ARG A 126 16.59 2.70 4.70
C ARG A 126 17.47 2.73 5.96
N GLY A 127 18.54 3.46 5.93
CA GLY A 127 19.47 3.52 7.06
C GLY A 127 20.25 2.22 7.26
N ASP A 128 19.76 1.32 8.10
CA ASP A 128 20.42 0.04 8.43
C ASP A 128 19.85 -1.17 7.67
N TYR A 129 18.93 -0.95 6.73
CA TYR A 129 18.42 -1.96 5.80
C TYR A 129 18.13 -1.33 4.43
N GLU A 130 17.76 -2.14 3.50
CA GLU A 130 17.31 -1.70 2.18
C GLU A 130 16.07 -2.48 1.76
N LEU A 131 15.20 -1.83 0.98
CA LEU A 131 14.08 -2.46 0.30
C LEU A 131 14.45 -2.60 -1.17
N ARG A 132 14.39 -3.84 -1.69
CA ARG A 132 14.72 -4.14 -3.09
C ARG A 132 13.50 -4.65 -3.83
N THR A 133 13.38 -4.24 -5.09
CA THR A 133 12.45 -4.83 -6.03
C THR A 133 13.08 -6.02 -6.74
N PHE A 134 12.29 -7.05 -7.02
CA PHE A 134 12.71 -8.20 -7.83
C PHE A 134 11.64 -8.61 -8.84
N ALA A 135 12.08 -9.34 -9.87
CA ALA A 135 11.18 -9.81 -10.93
C ALA A 135 10.23 -10.88 -10.41
N VAL A 136 8.97 -10.78 -10.79
CA VAL A 136 7.96 -11.80 -10.58
C VAL A 136 7.33 -12.19 -11.93
N ASN A 137 6.97 -13.45 -12.08
CA ASN A 137 6.28 -13.92 -13.28
C ASN A 137 4.79 -13.63 -13.17
N HIS A 138 4.33 -12.60 -13.88
CA HIS A 138 2.92 -12.18 -13.86
C HIS A 138 2.49 -11.69 -15.25
N ARG A 139 1.17 -11.62 -15.49
CA ARG A 139 0.61 -11.23 -16.81
C ARG A 139 0.64 -9.72 -17.07
N VAL A 140 0.84 -8.92 -16.04
CA VAL A 140 0.95 -7.46 -16.09
C VAL A 140 2.26 -7.01 -15.47
N ALA A 141 2.64 -5.75 -15.64
CA ALA A 141 3.80 -5.18 -14.98
C ALA A 141 3.66 -5.39 -13.46
N ALA A 142 4.63 -6.08 -12.86
CA ALA A 142 4.61 -6.45 -11.46
C ALA A 142 6.02 -6.51 -10.89
N VAL A 143 6.15 -6.17 -9.61
CA VAL A 143 7.40 -6.28 -8.85
C VAL A 143 7.13 -6.99 -7.53
N GLY A 144 8.08 -7.80 -7.10
CA GLY A 144 8.19 -8.25 -5.71
C GLY A 144 9.07 -7.28 -4.90
N TYR A 145 8.90 -7.29 -3.61
CA TYR A 145 9.67 -6.46 -2.69
C TYR A 145 10.39 -7.34 -1.68
#